data_214dd04890b5d2366fb300b18854cca8
#
_entry.id   214dd04890b5d2366fb300b18854cca8
#
_cell.length_a   1.000
_cell.length_b   1.000
_cell.length_c   1.000
_cell.angle_alpha   90.00
_cell.angle_beta   90.00
_cell.angle_gamma   90.00
#
_symmetry.space_group_name_H-M   'P 1'
#
loop_
_entity.id
_entity.type
_entity.pdbx_description
1 polymer ?
#
loop_
_entity_poly.entity_id
_entity_poly.type
_entity_poly.pdbx_seq_one_letter_code
_entity_poly.pdbx_strand_id
1 'polypeptide(L)'
;MKCTSIFFSLLVIATFVVAQPNYDFTKLKREHLGRGVIAIRENPSTVVVSWRYLSSDPMDESFDIYRDGKKVNKHPLKNATFFQDSYQGTEPALYTVKAIKGKTESNYQLPADAPTGYLNIPLVRPEGGTTPSGQAYTYAPNDASIGDVDGDGEYEIILKWDPSNAHDNAHDGYTGPVIFDCYKLNGQQLWRISMGRNVRAGAHYTQFMVFDLDGDGRAEVVMKTGDGTVDGTGKVIGDANADYRNERGRILTGPEYLTIFNGLTGEAMQTIDYVPERGNLMDWGDGRANRSDRYLACIAYLDGVHPSVVMCRGYYTRT
;
A
#
# COMPACT_ATOMS: atom_id res chain seq x y z
N MET A 1 -57.53 -26.14 50.80
CA MET A 1 -56.17 -25.56 50.81
C MET A 1 -55.43 -26.05 49.56
N LYS A 2 -55.19 -25.18 48.58
CA LYS A 2 -54.44 -25.48 47.37
C LYS A 2 -53.00 -24.97 47.58
N CYS A 3 -52.02 -25.87 47.64
CA CYS A 3 -50.59 -25.53 47.67
C CYS A 3 -50.11 -25.22 46.27
N THR A 4 -49.69 -23.98 46.04
CA THR A 4 -49.09 -23.58 44.77
C THR A 4 -47.55 -23.62 44.94
N SER A 5 -46.93 -24.59 44.31
CA SER A 5 -45.46 -24.69 44.26
C SER A 5 -44.91 -23.73 43.20
N ILE A 6 -44.10 -22.78 43.63
CA ILE A 6 -43.34 -21.88 42.74
C ILE A 6 -41.99 -22.53 42.45
N PHE A 7 -41.77 -22.92 41.17
CA PHE A 7 -40.46 -23.35 40.67
C PHE A 7 -39.62 -22.13 40.31
N PHE A 8 -38.53 -21.89 41.03
CA PHE A 8 -37.48 -20.95 40.62
C PHE A 8 -36.48 -21.66 39.69
N SER A 9 -36.52 -21.33 38.42
CA SER A 9 -35.49 -21.77 37.47
C SER A 9 -34.27 -20.85 37.58
N LEU A 10 -33.18 -21.36 38.12
CA LEU A 10 -31.89 -20.64 38.15
C LEU A 10 -31.27 -20.75 36.74
N LEU A 11 -31.25 -19.65 36.01
CA LEU A 11 -30.56 -19.55 34.74
C LEU A 11 -29.08 -19.28 35.02
N VAL A 12 -28.22 -20.29 34.91
CA VAL A 12 -26.77 -20.13 34.96
C VAL A 12 -26.26 -19.66 33.61
N ILE A 13 -25.98 -18.36 33.47
CA ILE A 13 -25.29 -17.82 32.32
C ILE A 13 -23.80 -18.08 32.52
N ALA A 14 -23.27 -19.10 31.83
CA ALA A 14 -21.83 -19.32 31.76
C ALA A 14 -21.25 -18.29 30.78
N THR A 15 -20.64 -17.22 31.25
CA THR A 15 -19.83 -16.31 30.46
C THR A 15 -18.50 -17.01 30.19
N PHE A 16 -18.32 -17.48 28.96
CA PHE A 16 -17.01 -17.86 28.47
C PHE A 16 -16.16 -16.58 28.32
N VAL A 17 -15.30 -16.32 29.28
CA VAL A 17 -14.22 -15.36 29.10
C VAL A 17 -13.21 -16.05 28.19
N VAL A 18 -13.30 -15.77 26.88
CA VAL A 18 -12.21 -16.09 25.96
C VAL A 18 -11.08 -15.15 26.33
N ALA A 19 -10.05 -15.69 26.98
CA ALA A 19 -8.83 -14.94 27.22
C ALA A 19 -8.33 -14.46 25.85
N GLN A 20 -8.33 -13.14 25.62
CA GLN A 20 -7.71 -12.61 24.43
C GLN A 20 -6.23 -12.98 24.46
N PRO A 21 -5.68 -13.52 23.36
CA PRO A 21 -4.26 -13.80 23.29
C PRO A 21 -3.49 -12.51 23.57
N ASN A 22 -2.55 -12.59 24.49
CA ASN A 22 -1.72 -11.45 24.87
C ASN A 22 -0.66 -11.28 23.77
N TYR A 23 -0.99 -10.51 22.73
CA TYR A 23 -0.07 -10.25 21.62
C TYR A 23 1.04 -9.31 22.06
N ASP A 24 2.27 -9.76 21.90
CA ASP A 24 3.46 -8.94 22.14
C ASP A 24 3.85 -8.22 20.83
N PHE A 25 3.28 -7.05 20.62
CA PHE A 25 3.52 -6.23 19.42
C PHE A 25 4.97 -5.79 19.26
N THR A 26 5.83 -5.94 20.26
CA THR A 26 7.25 -5.60 20.16
C THR A 26 8.04 -6.63 19.35
N LYS A 27 7.48 -7.81 19.14
CA LYS A 27 8.09 -8.90 18.37
C LYS A 27 7.75 -8.88 16.89
N LEU A 28 6.79 -8.06 16.49
CA LEU A 28 6.36 -7.97 15.09
C LEU A 28 7.53 -7.49 14.21
N LYS A 29 7.83 -8.26 13.18
CA LYS A 29 8.75 -7.86 12.11
C LYS A 29 8.04 -6.87 11.20
N ARG A 30 8.64 -5.71 11.00
CA ARG A 30 8.08 -4.60 10.21
C ARG A 30 9.12 -3.52 9.99
N GLU A 31 8.81 -2.58 9.11
CA GLU A 31 9.63 -1.39 8.83
C GLU A 31 10.00 -0.62 10.12
N HIS A 32 11.17 -0.01 10.11
CA HIS A 32 11.67 0.84 11.20
C HIS A 32 11.35 2.32 10.90
N LEU A 33 10.09 2.68 10.90
CA LEU A 33 9.65 4.02 10.53
C LEU A 33 10.19 5.11 11.46
N GLY A 34 10.62 6.20 10.86
CA GLY A 34 10.91 7.47 11.51
C GLY A 34 9.65 8.24 11.90
N ARG A 35 9.82 9.48 12.38
CA ARG A 35 8.69 10.35 12.79
C ARG A 35 7.82 10.79 11.62
N GLY A 36 8.30 10.73 10.37
CA GLY A 36 7.57 11.18 9.20
C GLY A 36 7.08 12.61 9.34
N VAL A 37 7.98 13.52 9.71
CA VAL A 37 7.64 14.92 9.87
C VAL A 37 7.29 15.52 8.53
N ILE A 38 6.12 16.16 8.45
CA ILE A 38 5.68 16.93 7.29
C ILE A 38 5.23 18.31 7.78
N ALA A 39 5.61 19.36 7.07
CA ALA A 39 5.13 20.71 7.31
C ALA A 39 4.40 21.22 6.06
N ILE A 40 3.15 21.68 6.23
CA ILE A 40 2.30 22.18 5.14
C ILE A 40 1.84 23.59 5.49
N ARG A 41 1.92 24.50 4.54
CA ARG A 41 1.29 25.83 4.68
C ARG A 41 -0.23 25.66 4.66
N GLU A 42 -0.88 25.93 5.77
CA GLU A 42 -2.34 25.96 5.84
C GLU A 42 -2.90 27.25 5.20
N ASN A 43 -2.19 28.35 5.43
CA ASN A 43 -2.49 29.67 4.90
C ASN A 43 -1.20 30.54 4.92
N PRO A 44 -1.21 31.79 4.43
CA PRO A 44 -0.01 32.64 4.38
C PRO A 44 0.69 32.90 5.73
N SER A 45 0.00 32.68 6.85
CA SER A 45 0.52 32.97 8.20
C SER A 45 0.65 31.75 9.11
N THR A 46 0.27 30.56 8.63
CA THR A 46 0.23 29.34 9.45
C THR A 46 0.83 28.16 8.71
N VAL A 47 1.71 27.44 9.38
CA VAL A 47 2.24 26.14 8.94
C VAL A 47 1.79 25.07 9.91
N VAL A 48 1.19 24.02 9.41
CA VAL A 48 0.86 22.80 10.18
C VAL A 48 2.02 21.83 10.05
N VAL A 49 2.61 21.46 11.19
CA VAL A 49 3.64 20.43 11.30
C VAL A 49 2.99 19.20 11.88
N SER A 50 3.14 18.04 11.24
CA SER A 50 2.62 16.77 11.73
C SER A 50 3.69 15.70 11.75
N TRP A 51 3.50 14.68 12.60
CA TRP A 51 4.44 13.56 12.74
C TRP A 51 3.74 12.31 13.25
N ARG A 52 4.47 11.18 13.23
CA ARG A 52 3.98 9.89 13.78
C ARG A 52 4.26 9.77 15.27
N TYR A 53 3.32 9.18 15.99
CA TYR A 53 3.57 8.57 17.29
C TYR A 53 4.04 7.14 17.03
N LEU A 54 5.24 6.80 17.47
CA LEU A 54 5.83 5.48 17.21
C LEU A 54 5.38 4.48 18.27
N SER A 55 5.24 3.22 17.86
CA SER A 55 4.90 2.14 18.81
C SER A 55 5.96 1.90 19.90
N SER A 56 7.19 2.39 19.68
CA SER A 56 8.27 2.38 20.66
C SER A 56 8.22 3.56 21.64
N ASP A 57 7.34 4.54 21.42
CA ASP A 57 7.22 5.69 22.31
C ASP A 57 6.57 5.29 23.64
N PRO A 58 7.03 5.87 24.75
CA PRO A 58 6.29 5.79 26.01
C PRO A 58 4.89 6.39 25.85
N MET A 59 3.89 5.81 26.51
CA MET A 59 2.49 6.25 26.45
C MET A 59 2.26 7.72 26.85
N ASP A 60 3.20 8.33 27.56
CA ASP A 60 3.18 9.72 27.98
C ASP A 60 4.29 10.53 27.31
N GLU A 61 4.66 10.16 26.07
CA GLU A 61 5.62 10.90 25.26
C GLU A 61 5.14 12.34 25.02
N SER A 62 6.10 13.24 24.86
CA SER A 62 5.86 14.65 24.57
C SER A 62 6.91 15.18 23.60
N PHE A 63 6.53 16.20 22.87
CA PHE A 63 7.29 16.69 21.72
C PHE A 63 7.63 18.17 21.83
N ASP A 64 8.87 18.51 21.46
CA ASP A 64 9.30 19.86 21.21
C ASP A 64 9.48 20.08 19.71
N ILE A 65 8.95 21.21 19.22
CA ILE A 65 8.99 21.59 17.82
C ILE A 65 9.92 22.77 17.63
N TYR A 66 10.78 22.66 16.64
CA TYR A 66 11.74 23.70 16.29
C TYR A 66 11.53 24.11 14.83
N ARG A 67 11.72 25.41 14.55
CA ARG A 67 11.88 25.97 13.22
C ARG A 67 13.24 26.66 13.15
N ASP A 68 14.07 26.23 12.20
CA ASP A 68 15.43 26.78 12.00
C ASP A 68 16.25 26.80 13.30
N GLY A 69 16.15 25.69 14.08
CA GLY A 69 16.82 25.54 15.37
C GLY A 69 16.20 26.29 16.55
N LYS A 70 15.19 27.13 16.33
CA LYS A 70 14.48 27.87 17.38
C LYS A 70 13.20 27.13 17.80
N LYS A 71 13.06 26.81 19.09
CA LYS A 71 11.85 26.21 19.65
C LYS A 71 10.63 27.10 19.45
N VAL A 72 9.55 26.57 18.91
CA VAL A 72 8.31 27.31 18.57
C VAL A 72 7.13 27.00 19.49
N ASN A 73 7.11 25.84 20.16
CA ASN A 73 6.10 25.55 21.17
C ASN A 73 6.57 25.98 22.57
N LYS A 74 5.68 26.61 23.34
CA LYS A 74 6.00 27.12 24.70
C LYS A 74 6.22 25.95 25.70
N HIS A 75 5.37 24.96 25.63
CA HIS A 75 5.42 23.76 26.48
C HIS A 75 5.47 22.51 25.61
N PRO A 76 6.10 21.41 26.08
CA PRO A 76 6.06 20.17 25.34
C PRO A 76 4.63 19.72 25.01
N LEU A 77 4.39 19.33 23.78
CA LEU A 77 3.09 18.86 23.32
C LEU A 77 2.86 17.44 23.80
N LYS A 78 1.71 17.20 24.43
CA LYS A 78 1.23 15.90 24.87
C LYS A 78 -0.07 15.57 24.18
N ASN A 79 -0.29 14.29 23.90
CA ASN A 79 -1.52 13.77 23.28
C ASN A 79 -1.86 14.41 21.94
N ALA A 80 -0.87 14.91 21.22
CA ALA A 80 -1.01 15.48 19.90
C ALA A 80 0.22 15.15 19.05
N THR A 81 0.00 14.93 17.76
CA THR A 81 1.02 14.68 16.73
C THR A 81 0.96 15.71 15.63
N PHE A 82 0.48 16.91 15.94
CA PHE A 82 0.51 18.07 15.08
C PHE A 82 0.68 19.37 15.89
N PHE A 83 1.19 20.37 15.23
CA PHE A 83 1.39 21.72 15.78
C PHE A 83 1.12 22.76 14.71
N GLN A 84 0.42 23.84 15.07
CA GLN A 84 0.23 24.99 14.22
C GLN A 84 1.25 26.07 14.59
N ASP A 85 2.18 26.32 13.70
CA ASP A 85 3.19 27.38 13.85
C ASP A 85 2.76 28.67 13.15
N SER A 86 2.83 29.78 13.85
CA SER A 86 2.61 31.08 13.25
C SER A 86 3.87 31.52 12.49
N TYR A 87 3.86 31.28 11.17
CA TYR A 87 4.98 31.56 10.28
C TYR A 87 4.52 32.26 9.00
N GLN A 88 4.86 33.56 8.88
CA GLN A 88 4.53 34.39 7.71
C GLN A 88 5.68 34.47 6.68
N GLY A 89 6.82 33.88 6.98
CA GLY A 89 7.97 33.85 6.07
C GLY A 89 7.68 33.04 4.79
N THR A 90 8.23 33.49 3.67
CA THR A 90 8.21 32.82 2.39
C THR A 90 9.48 32.05 2.12
N GLU A 91 10.49 32.21 2.95
CA GLU A 91 11.76 31.49 2.86
C GLU A 91 11.60 30.01 3.21
N PRO A 92 12.49 29.13 2.74
CA PRO A 92 12.53 27.74 3.19
C PRO A 92 12.70 27.68 4.70
N ALA A 93 12.04 26.74 5.37
CA ALA A 93 12.14 26.59 6.82
C ALA A 93 12.36 25.12 7.20
N LEU A 94 13.37 24.85 8.04
CA LEU A 94 13.64 23.52 8.57
C LEU A 94 12.82 23.28 9.84
N TYR A 95 11.84 22.41 9.78
CA TYR A 95 11.10 21.96 10.95
C TYR A 95 11.75 20.70 11.53
N THR A 96 11.93 20.70 12.86
CA THR A 96 12.44 19.55 13.62
C THR A 96 11.46 19.21 14.72
N VAL A 97 11.08 17.95 14.83
CA VAL A 97 10.29 17.41 15.93
C VAL A 97 11.18 16.52 16.79
N LYS A 98 11.26 16.82 18.08
CA LYS A 98 12.05 16.07 19.06
C LYS A 98 11.14 15.42 20.09
N ALA A 99 11.21 14.09 20.21
CA ALA A 99 10.62 13.37 21.32
C ALA A 99 11.48 13.51 22.57
N ILE A 100 10.87 13.85 23.68
CA ILE A 100 11.62 14.20 24.91
C ILE A 100 12.11 12.93 25.63
N LYS A 101 11.23 11.92 25.79
CA LYS A 101 11.56 10.68 26.49
C LYS A 101 12.25 9.68 25.57
N GLY A 102 11.72 9.47 24.37
CA GLY A 102 12.28 8.58 23.35
C GLY A 102 13.57 9.08 22.72
N LYS A 103 13.93 10.35 22.91
CA LYS A 103 15.17 10.99 22.41
C LYS A 103 15.38 10.82 20.91
N THR A 104 14.32 10.70 20.14
CA THR A 104 14.35 10.63 18.69
C THR A 104 13.99 11.98 18.09
N GLU A 105 14.56 12.31 16.95
CA GLU A 105 14.22 13.51 16.19
C GLU A 105 14.08 13.21 14.71
N SER A 106 13.24 13.95 14.02
CA SER A 106 13.11 13.95 12.57
C SER A 106 12.87 15.36 12.06
N ASN A 107 13.23 15.57 10.81
CA ASN A 107 13.24 16.88 10.18
C ASN A 107 12.41 16.87 8.90
N TYR A 108 11.90 18.05 8.55
CA TYR A 108 11.27 18.30 7.26
C TYR A 108 11.64 19.69 6.77
N GLN A 109 12.13 19.79 5.52
CA GLN A 109 12.42 21.06 4.88
C GLN A 109 11.18 21.56 4.15
N LEU A 110 10.50 22.56 4.70
CA LEU A 110 9.43 23.27 4.00
C LEU A 110 10.05 24.11 2.88
N PRO A 111 9.70 23.89 1.58
CA PRO A 111 10.20 24.71 0.49
C PRO A 111 9.66 26.14 0.51
N ALA A 112 10.37 27.07 -0.12
CA ALA A 112 9.91 28.46 -0.28
C ALA A 112 8.60 28.56 -1.08
N ASP A 113 8.46 27.72 -2.10
CA ASP A 113 7.32 27.66 -3.03
C ASP A 113 6.27 26.61 -2.63
N ALA A 114 6.30 26.14 -1.37
CA ALA A 114 5.35 25.16 -0.88
C ALA A 114 3.90 25.64 -1.09
N PRO A 115 3.06 24.83 -1.74
CA PRO A 115 1.67 25.18 -1.97
C PRO A 115 0.89 25.26 -0.65
N THR A 116 -0.25 25.96 -0.68
CA THR A 116 -1.15 26.05 0.47
C THR A 116 -2.11 24.86 0.50
N GLY A 117 -2.18 24.16 1.63
CA GLY A 117 -3.16 23.13 1.91
C GLY A 117 -2.79 21.71 1.49
N TYR A 118 -1.66 21.50 0.79
CA TYR A 118 -1.24 20.17 0.33
C TYR A 118 0.27 20.06 0.12
N LEU A 119 0.75 18.82 0.09
CA LEU A 119 2.07 18.45 -0.42
C LEU A 119 1.94 18.11 -1.90
N ASN A 120 2.69 18.80 -2.76
CA ASN A 120 2.73 18.49 -4.19
C ASN A 120 3.82 17.47 -4.48
N ILE A 121 3.44 16.32 -5.01
CA ILE A 121 4.37 15.26 -5.44
C ILE A 121 4.29 15.17 -6.96
N PRO A 122 5.29 15.64 -7.71
CA PRO A 122 5.29 15.53 -9.17
C PRO A 122 5.41 14.08 -9.61
N LEU A 123 4.59 13.68 -10.59
CA LEU A 123 4.55 12.32 -11.11
C LEU A 123 4.98 12.30 -12.58
N VAL A 124 5.64 11.20 -13.00
CA VAL A 124 6.04 10.94 -14.39
C VAL A 124 5.00 10.01 -15.03
N ARG A 125 3.98 10.60 -15.68
CA ARG A 125 2.93 9.82 -16.34
C ARG A 125 3.52 8.90 -17.40
N PRO A 126 3.15 7.59 -17.43
CA PRO A 126 3.55 6.69 -18.51
C PRO A 126 3.02 7.18 -19.87
N GLU A 127 3.79 6.92 -20.92
CA GLU A 127 3.32 7.15 -22.29
C GLU A 127 2.14 6.22 -22.61
N GLY A 128 1.15 6.75 -23.31
CA GLY A 128 0.04 5.99 -23.82
C GLY A 128 0.47 5.05 -24.95
N GLY A 129 -0.48 4.31 -25.49
CA GLY A 129 -0.22 3.37 -26.56
C GLY A 129 -1.44 3.10 -27.41
N THR A 130 -1.33 2.07 -28.25
CA THR A 130 -2.43 1.60 -29.10
C THR A 130 -2.58 0.09 -28.92
N THR A 131 -3.81 -0.37 -28.75
CA THR A 131 -4.13 -1.80 -28.65
C THR A 131 -4.03 -2.50 -30.02
N PRO A 132 -4.00 -3.85 -30.09
CA PRO A 132 -4.04 -4.59 -31.35
C PRO A 132 -5.26 -4.26 -32.24
N SER A 133 -6.37 -3.82 -31.64
CA SER A 133 -7.56 -3.38 -32.39
C SER A 133 -7.52 -1.93 -32.84
N GLY A 134 -6.41 -1.21 -32.66
CA GLY A 134 -6.25 0.19 -33.07
C GLY A 134 -6.80 1.22 -32.07
N GLN A 135 -7.27 0.82 -30.89
CA GLN A 135 -7.75 1.74 -29.88
C GLN A 135 -6.57 2.41 -29.15
N ALA A 136 -6.49 3.72 -29.20
CA ALA A 136 -5.52 4.48 -28.42
C ALA A 136 -5.92 4.54 -26.94
N TYR A 137 -4.93 4.58 -26.05
CA TYR A 137 -5.12 4.77 -24.61
C TYR A 137 -4.03 5.67 -24.00
N THR A 138 -4.37 6.30 -22.91
CA THR A 138 -3.47 7.10 -22.06
C THR A 138 -3.51 6.50 -20.64
N TYR A 139 -2.78 7.11 -19.70
CA TYR A 139 -2.78 6.66 -18.31
C TYR A 139 -3.33 7.70 -17.36
N ALA A 140 -3.97 7.22 -16.29
CA ALA A 140 -4.36 8.02 -15.13
C ALA A 140 -3.87 7.33 -13.86
N PRO A 141 -3.49 8.11 -12.80
CA PRO A 141 -3.19 7.52 -11.49
C PRO A 141 -4.45 6.87 -10.92
N ASN A 142 -4.27 5.73 -10.26
CA ASN A 142 -5.33 4.93 -9.66
C ASN A 142 -5.00 4.67 -8.19
N ASP A 143 -4.96 3.39 -7.76
CA ASP A 143 -4.65 3.01 -6.38
C ASP A 143 -3.19 3.33 -6.02
N ALA A 144 -2.96 3.68 -4.75
CA ALA A 144 -1.63 3.82 -4.19
C ALA A 144 -1.51 3.10 -2.86
N SER A 145 -0.32 2.64 -2.55
CA SER A 145 0.08 2.14 -1.24
C SER A 145 1.39 2.80 -0.83
N ILE A 146 1.75 2.67 0.44
CA ILE A 146 2.96 3.27 0.99
C ILE A 146 3.79 2.23 1.72
N GLY A 147 5.10 2.42 1.76
CA GLY A 147 6.06 1.64 2.53
C GLY A 147 7.42 2.33 2.54
N ASP A 148 8.22 2.05 3.54
CA ASP A 148 9.62 2.48 3.62
C ASP A 148 10.46 1.48 2.81
N VAL A 149 10.66 1.77 1.52
CA VAL A 149 11.33 0.82 0.61
C VAL A 149 12.85 0.93 0.61
N ASP A 150 13.41 2.04 1.09
CA ASP A 150 14.86 2.24 1.13
C ASP A 150 15.45 2.21 2.56
N GLY A 151 14.60 2.12 3.57
CA GLY A 151 15.01 1.98 4.97
C GLY A 151 15.43 3.29 5.62
N ASP A 152 15.02 4.44 5.07
CA ASP A 152 15.35 5.76 5.61
C ASP A 152 14.37 6.21 6.73
N GLY A 153 13.30 5.44 6.97
CA GLY A 153 12.28 5.68 7.98
C GLY A 153 11.13 6.54 7.49
N GLU A 154 11.14 6.98 6.24
CA GLU A 154 10.06 7.71 5.59
C GLU A 154 9.31 6.80 4.61
N TYR A 155 8.13 7.22 4.16
CA TYR A 155 7.38 6.43 3.20
C TYR A 155 7.67 6.84 1.75
N GLU A 156 7.85 5.84 0.90
CA GLU A 156 7.66 5.96 -0.54
C GLU A 156 6.22 5.61 -0.91
N ILE A 157 5.82 6.08 -2.09
CA ILE A 157 4.50 5.85 -2.68
C ILE A 157 4.64 4.89 -3.84
N ILE A 158 3.98 3.74 -3.74
CA ILE A 158 3.81 2.81 -4.85
C ILE A 158 2.47 3.12 -5.51
N LEU A 159 2.52 3.66 -6.73
CA LEU A 159 1.37 4.15 -7.48
C LEU A 159 1.07 3.22 -8.66
N LYS A 160 -0.17 2.78 -8.73
CA LYS A 160 -0.72 2.07 -9.89
C LYS A 160 -1.26 3.06 -10.92
N TRP A 161 -0.88 2.87 -12.16
CA TRP A 161 -1.41 3.60 -13.32
C TRP A 161 -2.34 2.70 -14.12
N ASP A 162 -3.59 3.12 -14.24
CA ASP A 162 -4.54 2.42 -15.11
C ASP A 162 -4.56 3.04 -16.51
N PRO A 163 -4.56 2.21 -17.57
CA PRO A 163 -4.81 2.70 -18.92
C PRO A 163 -6.28 3.15 -19.04
N SER A 164 -6.53 4.21 -19.80
CA SER A 164 -7.87 4.80 -19.97
C SER A 164 -8.91 3.85 -20.55
N ASN A 165 -8.48 2.72 -21.12
CA ASN A 165 -9.33 1.64 -21.63
C ASN A 165 -9.38 0.43 -20.70
N ALA A 166 -9.03 0.58 -19.39
CA ALA A 166 -9.20 -0.45 -18.39
C ALA A 166 -10.67 -0.83 -18.23
N HIS A 167 -10.99 -2.12 -18.21
CA HIS A 167 -12.33 -2.64 -17.98
C HIS A 167 -12.32 -4.12 -17.62
N ASP A 168 -13.36 -4.55 -16.93
CA ASP A 168 -13.52 -5.94 -16.49
C ASP A 168 -13.80 -6.92 -17.65
N ASN A 169 -13.55 -8.21 -17.39
CA ASN A 169 -13.83 -9.31 -18.32
C ASN A 169 -15.33 -9.46 -18.68
N ALA A 170 -16.23 -8.73 -18.02
CA ALA A 170 -17.62 -8.62 -18.45
C ALA A 170 -17.76 -7.97 -19.84
N HIS A 171 -16.80 -7.13 -20.23
CA HIS A 171 -16.77 -6.38 -21.48
C HIS A 171 -15.69 -6.93 -22.42
N ASP A 172 -15.95 -6.85 -23.73
CA ASP A 172 -15.01 -7.21 -24.78
C ASP A 172 -14.05 -6.03 -25.05
N GLY A 173 -12.86 -6.32 -25.55
CA GLY A 173 -11.84 -5.36 -25.94
C GLY A 173 -10.50 -5.59 -25.24
N TYR A 174 -9.44 -5.09 -25.87
CA TYR A 174 -8.10 -5.12 -25.30
C TYR A 174 -7.93 -3.98 -24.32
N THR A 175 -7.06 -4.16 -23.33
CA THR A 175 -6.60 -3.09 -22.43
C THR A 175 -5.12 -2.80 -22.67
N GLY A 176 -4.67 -1.60 -22.36
CA GLY A 176 -3.26 -1.32 -22.15
C GLY A 176 -2.74 -2.07 -20.91
N PRO A 177 -1.42 -2.23 -20.76
CA PRO A 177 -0.84 -2.82 -19.56
C PRO A 177 -1.03 -1.91 -18.34
N VAL A 178 -1.23 -2.49 -17.15
CA VAL A 178 -1.12 -1.77 -15.89
C VAL A 178 0.36 -1.47 -15.63
N ILE A 179 0.64 -0.28 -15.10
CA ILE A 179 1.99 0.15 -14.71
C ILE A 179 2.00 0.43 -13.21
N PHE A 180 3.10 0.09 -12.56
CA PHE A 180 3.37 0.50 -11.19
C PHE A 180 4.65 1.31 -11.13
N ASP A 181 4.61 2.41 -10.41
CA ASP A 181 5.77 3.28 -10.15
C ASP A 181 6.00 3.41 -8.65
N CYS A 182 7.25 3.58 -8.25
CA CYS A 182 7.61 3.98 -6.90
C CYS A 182 8.17 5.41 -6.92
N TYR A 183 7.69 6.23 -5.98
CA TYR A 183 8.11 7.63 -5.86
C TYR A 183 8.47 7.97 -4.41
N LYS A 184 9.56 8.73 -4.24
CA LYS A 184 9.79 9.48 -3.01
C LYS A 184 8.83 10.67 -2.88
N LEU A 185 8.65 11.18 -1.67
CA LEU A 185 7.77 12.32 -1.41
C LEU A 185 8.22 13.61 -2.13
N ASN A 186 9.46 13.70 -2.58
CA ASN A 186 9.97 14.80 -3.41
C ASN A 186 9.69 14.64 -4.91
N GLY A 187 9.02 13.54 -5.32
CA GLY A 187 8.69 13.23 -6.71
C GLY A 187 9.78 12.47 -7.47
N GLN A 188 10.88 12.08 -6.82
CA GLN A 188 11.88 11.22 -7.45
C GLN A 188 11.27 9.85 -7.71
N GLN A 189 11.21 9.44 -8.98
CA GLN A 189 10.82 8.09 -9.37
C GLN A 189 12.00 7.14 -9.13
N LEU A 190 11.79 6.06 -8.38
CA LEU A 190 12.79 5.04 -8.11
C LEU A 190 12.80 3.96 -9.19
N TRP A 191 11.61 3.45 -9.56
CA TRP A 191 11.46 2.42 -10.58
C TRP A 191 10.08 2.45 -11.22
N ARG A 192 9.94 1.67 -12.30
CA ARG A 192 8.69 1.40 -13.02
C ARG A 192 8.61 -0.07 -13.35
N ILE A 193 7.49 -0.72 -13.02
CA ILE A 193 7.13 -2.09 -13.36
C ILE A 193 5.99 -2.05 -14.37
N SER A 194 6.11 -2.78 -15.49
CA SER A 194 5.01 -2.99 -16.44
C SER A 194 4.45 -4.39 -16.29
N MET A 195 3.15 -4.51 -16.05
CA MET A 195 2.49 -5.81 -15.93
C MET A 195 2.41 -6.58 -17.25
N GLY A 196 2.74 -5.93 -18.36
CA GLY A 196 2.73 -6.56 -19.67
C GLY A 196 1.32 -6.83 -20.21
N ARG A 197 1.28 -7.55 -21.35
CA ARG A 197 0.03 -7.81 -22.08
C ARG A 197 -0.82 -8.93 -21.51
N ASN A 198 -0.21 -9.81 -20.70
CA ASN A 198 -0.87 -11.00 -20.16
C ASN A 198 -1.46 -10.78 -18.75
N VAL A 199 -1.50 -9.54 -18.28
CA VAL A 199 -2.26 -9.10 -17.12
C VAL A 199 -3.23 -8.02 -17.57
N ARG A 200 -4.54 -8.34 -17.55
CA ARG A 200 -5.58 -7.40 -17.99
C ARG A 200 -5.73 -6.24 -17.02
N ALA A 201 -5.98 -5.05 -17.53
CA ALA A 201 -6.32 -3.90 -16.71
C ALA A 201 -7.83 -3.86 -16.42
N GLY A 202 -8.17 -3.78 -15.14
CA GLY A 202 -9.52 -3.68 -14.63
C GLY A 202 -9.52 -3.58 -13.12
N ALA A 203 -10.63 -3.20 -12.53
CA ALA A 203 -10.73 -2.83 -11.12
C ALA A 203 -10.32 -3.93 -10.12
N HIS A 204 -10.29 -5.21 -10.54
CA HIS A 204 -10.12 -6.34 -9.63
C HIS A 204 -8.89 -7.21 -9.92
N TYR A 205 -8.04 -6.87 -10.89
CA TYR A 205 -7.07 -7.80 -11.46
C TYR A 205 -5.64 -7.61 -10.99
N THR A 206 -5.33 -6.44 -10.39
CA THR A 206 -3.97 -6.05 -10.02
C THR A 206 -3.93 -5.53 -8.58
N GLN A 207 -4.40 -6.35 -7.64
CA GLN A 207 -4.22 -6.08 -6.21
C GLN A 207 -2.73 -6.20 -5.87
N PHE A 208 -2.25 -5.31 -5.04
CA PHE A 208 -0.86 -5.29 -4.59
C PHE A 208 -0.78 -4.88 -3.13
N MET A 209 0.29 -5.30 -2.48
CA MET A 209 0.58 -4.95 -1.09
C MET A 209 2.03 -4.49 -1.00
N VAL A 210 2.27 -3.58 -0.07
CA VAL A 210 3.58 -3.04 0.26
C VAL A 210 3.80 -3.27 1.74
N PHE A 211 4.82 -4.02 2.09
CA PHE A 211 5.12 -4.37 3.48
C PHE A 211 6.52 -4.97 3.60
N ASP A 212 7.17 -4.81 4.76
CA ASP A 212 8.40 -5.52 5.10
C ASP A 212 8.10 -7.00 5.31
N LEU A 213 8.26 -7.82 4.26
CA LEU A 213 7.85 -9.22 4.23
C LEU A 213 8.90 -10.18 4.79
N ASP A 214 10.17 -9.81 4.74
CA ASP A 214 11.28 -10.64 5.23
C ASP A 214 11.84 -10.18 6.58
N GLY A 215 11.42 -9.01 7.06
CA GLY A 215 11.76 -8.47 8.36
C GLY A 215 13.13 -7.79 8.40
N ASP A 216 13.64 -7.31 7.26
CA ASP A 216 14.91 -6.60 7.14
C ASP A 216 14.79 -5.10 7.45
N GLY A 217 13.57 -4.59 7.62
CA GLY A 217 13.24 -3.21 7.93
C GLY A 217 12.89 -2.36 6.71
N ARG A 218 12.78 -2.95 5.51
CA ARG A 218 12.39 -2.31 4.25
C ARG A 218 11.16 -3.00 3.68
N ALA A 219 10.33 -2.24 3.01
CA ALA A 219 9.12 -2.81 2.42
C ALA A 219 9.39 -3.42 1.04
N GLU A 220 8.85 -4.62 0.80
CA GLU A 220 8.70 -5.25 -0.50
C GLU A 220 7.35 -4.89 -1.12
N VAL A 221 7.24 -5.16 -2.42
CA VAL A 221 5.97 -5.08 -3.16
C VAL A 221 5.59 -6.47 -3.64
N VAL A 222 4.37 -6.92 -3.34
CA VAL A 222 3.89 -8.22 -3.78
C VAL A 222 2.60 -8.08 -4.58
N MET A 223 2.55 -8.74 -5.74
CA MET A 223 1.39 -8.73 -6.62
C MET A 223 1.36 -9.93 -7.56
N LYS A 224 0.16 -10.18 -8.14
CA LYS A 224 0.02 -11.14 -9.23
C LYS A 224 0.72 -10.62 -10.47
N THR A 225 1.47 -11.52 -11.15
CA THR A 225 2.14 -11.23 -12.42
C THR A 225 1.79 -12.30 -13.48
N GLY A 226 2.33 -12.17 -14.67
CA GLY A 226 2.19 -13.13 -15.77
C GLY A 226 3.38 -13.04 -16.71
N ASP A 227 3.41 -13.90 -17.73
CA ASP A 227 4.41 -13.85 -18.79
C ASP A 227 4.47 -12.47 -19.43
N GLY A 228 5.68 -11.95 -19.62
CA GLY A 228 5.91 -10.62 -20.20
C GLY A 228 5.77 -9.46 -19.21
N THR A 229 5.60 -9.71 -17.91
CA THR A 229 5.77 -8.66 -16.89
C THR A 229 7.24 -8.22 -16.88
N VAL A 230 7.49 -6.92 -16.90
CA VAL A 230 8.84 -6.33 -16.87
C VAL A 230 9.04 -5.67 -15.51
N ASP A 231 10.06 -6.12 -14.79
CA ASP A 231 10.38 -5.59 -13.46
C ASP A 231 11.07 -4.22 -13.50
N GLY A 232 11.35 -3.64 -12.32
CA GLY A 232 11.96 -2.31 -12.19
C GLY A 232 13.37 -2.19 -12.75
N THR A 233 14.05 -3.30 -13.01
CA THR A 233 15.39 -3.36 -13.61
C THR A 233 15.37 -3.64 -15.12
N GLY A 234 14.16 -3.84 -15.69
CA GLY A 234 13.97 -4.18 -17.11
C GLY A 234 14.01 -5.67 -17.43
N LYS A 235 14.05 -6.55 -16.43
CA LYS A 235 14.06 -8.01 -16.57
C LYS A 235 12.64 -8.52 -16.78
N VAL A 236 12.48 -9.45 -17.70
CA VAL A 236 11.16 -10.03 -18.03
C VAL A 236 10.90 -11.26 -17.16
N ILE A 237 9.70 -11.34 -16.58
CA ILE A 237 9.19 -12.52 -15.89
C ILE A 237 8.52 -13.44 -16.91
N GLY A 238 8.91 -14.71 -16.91
CA GLY A 238 8.37 -15.73 -17.80
C GLY A 238 8.74 -15.50 -19.27
N ASP A 239 7.82 -15.83 -20.19
CA ASP A 239 8.03 -15.70 -21.63
C ASP A 239 7.69 -14.28 -22.14
N ALA A 240 8.70 -13.56 -22.61
CA ALA A 240 8.56 -12.21 -23.16
C ALA A 240 7.69 -12.16 -24.43
N ASN A 241 7.60 -13.26 -25.18
CA ASN A 241 6.90 -13.34 -26.46
C ASN A 241 5.46 -13.83 -26.35
N ALA A 242 5.08 -14.39 -25.21
CA ALA A 242 3.74 -14.93 -24.99
C ALA A 242 2.65 -13.85 -25.13
N ASP A 243 1.55 -14.23 -25.77
CA ASP A 243 0.32 -13.45 -25.86
C ASP A 243 -0.88 -14.38 -25.72
N TYR A 244 -1.50 -14.39 -24.55
CA TYR A 244 -2.66 -15.23 -24.23
C TYR A 244 -4.00 -14.51 -24.41
N ARG A 245 -3.97 -13.27 -24.94
CA ARG A 245 -5.20 -12.52 -25.21
C ARG A 245 -5.95 -13.14 -26.38
N ASN A 246 -7.22 -13.46 -26.18
CA ASN A 246 -8.09 -13.91 -27.26
C ASN A 246 -8.62 -12.71 -28.08
N GLU A 247 -9.40 -12.96 -29.12
CA GLU A 247 -10.01 -11.96 -30.01
C GLU A 247 -10.84 -10.89 -29.26
N ARG A 248 -11.31 -11.21 -28.06
CA ARG A 248 -12.08 -10.32 -27.20
C ARG A 248 -11.20 -9.62 -26.15
N GLY A 249 -9.88 -9.72 -26.26
CA GLY A 249 -8.92 -9.13 -25.34
C GLY A 249 -8.89 -9.75 -23.94
N ARG A 250 -9.53 -10.91 -23.70
CA ARG A 250 -9.51 -11.64 -22.43
C ARG A 250 -8.33 -12.59 -22.37
N ILE A 251 -7.84 -12.82 -21.16
CA ILE A 251 -6.73 -13.74 -20.87
C ILE A 251 -7.33 -14.92 -20.11
N LEU A 252 -7.71 -15.97 -20.83
CA LEU A 252 -8.41 -17.15 -20.27
C LEU A 252 -7.48 -18.33 -20.01
N THR A 253 -6.26 -18.27 -20.50
CA THR A 253 -5.22 -19.32 -20.41
C THR A 253 -3.87 -18.67 -20.09
N GLY A 254 -2.84 -19.48 -20.01
CA GLY A 254 -1.48 -19.04 -19.69
C GLY A 254 -1.19 -19.11 -18.19
N PRO A 255 0.10 -19.11 -17.84
CA PRO A 255 0.54 -19.13 -16.46
C PRO A 255 0.19 -17.84 -15.73
N GLU A 256 0.02 -17.94 -14.44
CA GLU A 256 -0.16 -16.82 -13.51
C GLU A 256 0.78 -17.01 -12.36
N TYR A 257 1.42 -15.96 -11.96
CA TYR A 257 2.42 -15.98 -10.90
C TYR A 257 2.05 -15.03 -9.75
N LEU A 258 2.61 -15.29 -8.58
CA LEU A 258 2.73 -14.35 -7.49
C LEU A 258 4.21 -13.97 -7.40
N THR A 259 4.51 -12.68 -7.51
CA THR A 259 5.88 -12.16 -7.48
C THR A 259 6.07 -11.18 -6.33
N ILE A 260 7.16 -11.35 -5.60
CA ILE A 260 7.66 -10.41 -4.61
C ILE A 260 8.78 -9.61 -5.28
N PHE A 261 8.68 -8.29 -5.22
CA PHE A 261 9.65 -7.35 -5.76
C PHE A 261 10.38 -6.62 -4.64
N ASN A 262 11.66 -6.42 -4.81
CA ASN A 262 12.45 -5.54 -3.95
C ASN A 262 11.89 -4.12 -4.01
N GLY A 263 11.54 -3.55 -2.86
CA GLY A 263 10.88 -2.25 -2.81
C GLY A 263 11.76 -1.10 -3.32
N LEU A 264 13.08 -1.16 -3.11
CA LEU A 264 14.01 -0.11 -3.52
C LEU A 264 14.26 -0.11 -5.03
N THR A 265 14.36 -1.28 -5.65
CA THR A 265 14.79 -1.42 -7.05
C THR A 265 13.68 -1.85 -8.00
N GLY A 266 12.58 -2.39 -7.48
CA GLY A 266 11.54 -3.04 -8.27
C GLY A 266 11.99 -4.35 -8.93
N GLU A 267 13.16 -4.91 -8.58
CA GLU A 267 13.64 -6.19 -9.11
C GLU A 267 12.80 -7.34 -8.56
N ALA A 268 12.44 -8.31 -9.40
CA ALA A 268 11.75 -9.52 -8.99
C ALA A 268 12.69 -10.40 -8.13
N MET A 269 12.38 -10.51 -6.83
CA MET A 269 13.15 -11.33 -5.88
C MET A 269 12.74 -12.80 -5.95
N GLN A 270 11.42 -13.05 -5.96
CA GLN A 270 10.85 -14.38 -5.99
C GLN A 270 9.57 -14.40 -6.82
N THR A 271 9.42 -15.42 -7.64
CA THR A 271 8.23 -15.67 -8.44
C THR A 271 7.82 -17.14 -8.28
N ILE A 272 6.58 -17.37 -7.92
CA ILE A 272 5.97 -18.70 -7.79
C ILE A 272 4.67 -18.76 -8.57
N ASP A 273 4.16 -19.97 -8.85
CA ASP A 273 2.84 -20.12 -9.42
C ASP A 273 1.77 -19.55 -8.48
N TYR A 274 0.76 -18.90 -9.06
CA TYR A 274 -0.32 -18.32 -8.26
C TYR A 274 -1.27 -19.41 -7.71
N VAL A 275 -1.47 -19.39 -6.41
CA VAL A 275 -2.36 -20.31 -5.71
C VAL A 275 -3.52 -19.53 -5.07
N PRO A 276 -4.78 -19.98 -5.24
CA PRO A 276 -5.25 -21.11 -6.05
C PRO A 276 -5.14 -20.82 -7.55
N GLU A 277 -4.81 -21.86 -8.32
CA GLU A 277 -4.72 -21.78 -9.78
C GLU A 277 -6.08 -21.46 -10.43
N ARG A 278 -6.07 -20.97 -11.68
CA ARG A 278 -7.28 -20.63 -12.43
C ARG A 278 -8.19 -21.85 -12.64
N GLY A 279 -7.63 -22.98 -12.97
CA GLY A 279 -8.36 -24.22 -13.24
C GLY A 279 -9.40 -24.05 -14.35
N ASN A 280 -10.54 -24.75 -14.21
CA ASN A 280 -11.66 -24.59 -15.13
C ASN A 280 -12.48 -23.36 -14.75
N LEU A 281 -12.60 -22.40 -15.67
CA LEU A 281 -13.33 -21.14 -15.46
C LEU A 281 -14.80 -21.34 -15.07
N MET A 282 -15.44 -22.37 -15.57
CA MET A 282 -16.85 -22.65 -15.25
C MET A 282 -17.06 -23.01 -13.79
N ASP A 283 -16.03 -23.53 -13.11
CA ASP A 283 -16.09 -23.81 -11.67
C ASP A 283 -16.21 -22.51 -10.84
N TRP A 284 -15.79 -21.39 -11.41
CA TRP A 284 -15.93 -20.05 -10.81
C TRP A 284 -17.29 -19.39 -11.15
N GLY A 285 -18.08 -20.00 -12.04
CA GLY A 285 -19.42 -19.57 -12.38
C GLY A 285 -19.56 -18.79 -13.68
N ASP A 286 -18.49 -18.53 -14.43
CA ASP A 286 -18.54 -18.01 -15.81
C ASP A 286 -17.29 -18.36 -16.61
N GLY A 287 -17.46 -18.52 -17.93
CA GLY A 287 -16.36 -18.83 -18.86
C GLY A 287 -15.56 -17.60 -19.36
N ARG A 288 -15.75 -16.41 -18.75
CA ARG A 288 -15.13 -15.16 -19.16
C ARG A 288 -14.00 -14.72 -18.24
N ALA A 289 -13.70 -15.50 -17.22
CA ALA A 289 -12.78 -15.14 -16.12
C ALA A 289 -13.20 -13.90 -15.32
N ASN A 290 -14.44 -13.41 -15.44
CA ASN A 290 -14.88 -12.24 -14.71
C ASN A 290 -15.07 -12.51 -13.21
N ARG A 291 -15.29 -13.77 -12.85
CA ARG A 291 -15.46 -14.22 -11.47
C ARG A 291 -14.20 -14.85 -10.88
N SER A 292 -13.41 -15.55 -11.69
CA SER A 292 -12.13 -16.10 -11.27
C SER A 292 -11.06 -15.03 -11.04
N ASP A 293 -11.07 -13.97 -11.85
CA ASP A 293 -10.04 -12.92 -11.81
C ASP A 293 -10.42 -11.76 -10.88
N ARG A 294 -10.93 -12.11 -9.71
CA ARG A 294 -11.20 -11.15 -8.63
C ARG A 294 -10.28 -11.48 -7.48
N TYR A 295 -9.32 -10.60 -7.26
CA TYR A 295 -8.27 -10.80 -6.28
C TYR A 295 -8.51 -9.89 -5.09
N LEU A 296 -8.39 -10.45 -3.89
CA LEU A 296 -8.29 -9.72 -2.63
C LEU A 296 -6.96 -10.09 -1.99
N ALA A 297 -6.39 -9.15 -1.27
CA ALA A 297 -5.10 -9.33 -0.64
C ALA A 297 -5.04 -8.65 0.72
N CYS A 298 -4.28 -9.23 1.64
CA CYS A 298 -3.93 -8.58 2.90
C CYS A 298 -2.61 -9.13 3.44
N ILE A 299 -2.04 -8.42 4.40
CA ILE A 299 -0.96 -8.91 5.25
C ILE A 299 -1.53 -9.31 6.60
N ALA A 300 -1.11 -10.46 7.12
CA ALA A 300 -1.52 -10.96 8.43
C ALA A 300 -0.33 -11.54 9.18
N TYR A 301 -0.31 -11.38 10.50
CA TYR A 301 0.68 -12.01 11.39
C TYR A 301 0.12 -13.31 11.93
N LEU A 302 0.17 -14.38 11.13
CA LEU A 302 -0.46 -15.66 11.47
C LEU A 302 0.24 -16.39 12.62
N ASP A 303 1.53 -16.17 12.79
CA ASP A 303 2.33 -16.70 13.91
C ASP A 303 2.56 -15.67 15.03
N GLY A 304 2.03 -14.45 14.85
CA GLY A 304 2.19 -13.34 15.81
C GLY A 304 3.56 -12.64 15.76
N VAL A 305 4.42 -12.96 14.79
CA VAL A 305 5.78 -12.40 14.68
C VAL A 305 6.10 -11.96 13.24
N HIS A 306 5.85 -12.84 12.26
CA HIS A 306 6.22 -12.63 10.87
C HIS A 306 5.01 -12.24 10.03
N PRO A 307 5.15 -11.27 9.12
CA PRO A 307 4.10 -10.95 8.16
C PRO A 307 3.90 -12.12 7.19
N SER A 308 2.65 -12.43 6.89
CA SER A 308 2.25 -13.44 5.93
C SER A 308 1.43 -12.78 4.82
N VAL A 309 1.76 -13.10 3.57
CA VAL A 309 0.99 -12.67 2.41
C VAL A 309 -0.25 -13.53 2.28
N VAL A 310 -1.42 -12.93 2.31
CA VAL A 310 -2.70 -13.60 2.07
C VAL A 310 -3.25 -13.12 0.73
N MET A 311 -3.31 -14.02 -0.26
CA MET A 311 -3.82 -13.74 -1.59
C MET A 311 -5.03 -14.64 -1.87
N CYS A 312 -6.14 -14.05 -2.28
CA CYS A 312 -7.35 -14.76 -2.63
C CYS A 312 -7.62 -14.69 -4.14
N ARG A 313 -8.40 -15.61 -4.64
CA ARG A 313 -8.89 -15.63 -6.02
C ARG A 313 -10.38 -15.88 -6.06
N GLY A 314 -11.06 -15.06 -6.84
CA GLY A 314 -12.45 -15.30 -7.21
C GLY A 314 -13.44 -15.20 -6.06
N TYR A 315 -14.67 -15.55 -6.36
CA TYR A 315 -15.75 -15.73 -5.39
C TYR A 315 -16.75 -16.77 -5.92
N TYR A 316 -17.57 -17.30 -5.06
CA TYR A 316 -18.56 -18.38 -5.22
C TYR A 316 -18.08 -19.80 -4.97
N THR A 317 -16.90 -20.25 -5.36
CA THR A 317 -16.52 -21.66 -5.25
C THR A 317 -15.25 -21.96 -4.48
N ARG A 318 -14.25 -21.10 -4.54
CA ARG A 318 -12.96 -21.25 -3.84
C ARG A 318 -12.48 -19.87 -3.41
N THR A 319 -12.27 -19.68 -2.17
CA THR A 319 -11.70 -18.46 -1.59
C THR A 319 -10.54 -18.80 -0.69
#